data_40cba1243e4b451994486a17742c864e
#
_entry.id   40cba1243e4b451994486a17742c864e
#
_cell.length_a   1.000
_cell.length_b   1.000
_cell.length_c   1.000
_cell.angle_alpha   90.00
_cell.angle_beta   90.00
_cell.angle_gamma   90.00
#
_symmetry.space_group_name_H-M   'P 1'
#
loop_
_entity.id
_entity.type
_entity.pdbx_description
1 polymer ?
#
loop_
_entity_poly.entity_id
_entity_poly.type
_entity_poly.pdbx_seq_one_letter_code
_entity_poly.pdbx_strand_id
1 'polypeptide(L)'
;HSHSATSTMDRLAGRVAMGGVMTIEEAYRQIAHNITFLVHVTLVDDTWRGGTRTRHITEIRQLTGALENGRPVTHLTYAAPTPTSPGVFHPDPALVAELSHYEPEVTRWV
;
A
#
# COMPACT_ATOMS: atom_id res chain seq x y z
N HIS A 1 0.40 12.78 -6.15
CA HIS A 1 0.09 12.94 -4.73
C HIS A 1 -1.25 12.32 -4.39
N SER A 2 -1.32 11.64 -3.28
CA SER A 2 -2.53 11.02 -2.76
C SER A 2 -2.53 11.08 -1.24
N HIS A 3 -3.73 10.97 -0.63
CA HIS A 3 -3.88 11.07 0.82
C HIS A 3 -3.71 9.75 1.55
N SER A 4 -3.76 8.64 0.82
CA SER A 4 -3.64 7.28 1.39
C SER A 4 -3.24 6.29 0.32
N ALA A 5 -2.90 5.07 0.72
CA ALA A 5 -2.61 3.99 -0.22
C ALA A 5 -3.84 3.65 -1.07
N THR A 6 -5.04 3.61 -0.47
CA THR A 6 -6.26 3.30 -1.22
C THR A 6 -6.63 4.39 -2.22
N SER A 7 -6.42 5.67 -1.90
CA SER A 7 -6.67 6.75 -2.85
C SER A 7 -5.66 6.74 -4.00
N THR A 8 -4.44 6.26 -3.77
CA THR A 8 -3.45 6.05 -4.84
C THR A 8 -3.97 5.06 -5.87
N MET A 9 -4.57 3.97 -5.42
CA MET A 9 -5.15 2.95 -6.28
C MET A 9 -6.25 3.53 -7.17
N ASP A 10 -7.15 4.33 -6.59
CA ASP A 10 -8.24 4.97 -7.32
C ASP A 10 -7.71 5.97 -8.37
N ARG A 11 -6.70 6.74 -8.01
CA ARG A 11 -6.07 7.68 -8.94
C ARG A 11 -5.36 6.99 -10.08
N LEU A 12 -4.66 5.89 -9.80
CA LEU A 12 -4.01 5.09 -10.83
C LEU A 12 -5.03 4.52 -11.80
N ALA A 13 -6.12 3.92 -11.30
CA ALA A 13 -7.18 3.37 -12.13
C ALA A 13 -7.82 4.46 -13.00
N GLY A 14 -8.10 5.63 -12.43
CA GLY A 14 -8.65 6.76 -13.17
C GLY A 14 -7.74 7.24 -14.29
N ARG A 15 -6.43 7.33 -14.05
CA ARG A 15 -5.47 7.76 -15.07
C ARG A 15 -5.36 6.76 -16.22
N VAL A 16 -5.34 5.48 -15.90
CA VAL A 16 -5.30 4.42 -16.92
C VAL A 16 -6.57 4.45 -17.78
N ALA A 17 -7.74 4.62 -17.14
CA ALA A 17 -9.01 4.72 -17.86
C ALA A 17 -9.09 5.95 -18.75
N MET A 18 -8.51 7.09 -18.33
CA MET A 18 -8.45 8.32 -19.12
C MET A 18 -7.68 8.16 -20.43
N GLY A 19 -6.75 7.21 -20.50
CA GLY A 19 -6.02 6.89 -21.72
C GLY A 19 -6.86 6.22 -22.79
N GLY A 20 -8.09 5.81 -22.49
CA GLY A 20 -9.04 5.24 -23.45
C GLY A 20 -8.72 3.81 -23.87
N VAL A 21 -7.69 3.18 -23.33
CA VAL A 21 -7.25 1.82 -23.68
C VAL A 21 -8.11 0.77 -22.97
N MET A 22 -8.59 1.08 -21.77
CA MET A 22 -9.42 0.17 -20.97
C MET A 22 -10.41 0.96 -20.12
N THR A 23 -11.46 0.28 -19.65
CA THR A 23 -12.42 0.84 -18.71
C THR A 23 -11.83 0.95 -17.32
N ILE A 24 -12.46 1.72 -16.44
CA ILE A 24 -12.04 1.80 -15.06
C ILE A 24 -12.15 0.45 -14.34
N GLU A 25 -13.15 -0.36 -14.68
CA GLU A 25 -13.33 -1.71 -14.15
C GLU A 25 -12.17 -2.62 -14.53
N GLU A 26 -11.73 -2.57 -15.79
CA GLU A 26 -10.58 -3.34 -16.24
C GLU A 26 -9.29 -2.83 -15.60
N ALA A 27 -9.15 -1.51 -15.40
CA ALA A 27 -8.00 -0.94 -14.72
C ALA A 27 -7.88 -1.46 -13.28
N TYR A 28 -8.98 -1.53 -12.55
CA TYR A 28 -8.99 -2.12 -11.20
C TYR A 28 -8.62 -3.60 -11.21
N ARG A 29 -9.10 -4.35 -12.19
CA ARG A 29 -8.74 -5.77 -12.33
C ARG A 29 -7.24 -5.94 -12.56
N GLN A 30 -6.66 -5.14 -13.43
CA GLN A 30 -5.21 -5.16 -13.69
C GLN A 30 -4.40 -4.79 -12.44
N ILE A 31 -4.85 -3.80 -11.68
CA ILE A 31 -4.21 -3.44 -10.41
C ILE A 31 -4.25 -4.61 -9.44
N ALA A 32 -5.42 -5.23 -9.26
CA ALA A 32 -5.59 -6.34 -8.33
C ALA A 32 -4.66 -7.53 -8.66
N HIS A 33 -4.43 -7.78 -9.95
CA HIS A 33 -3.66 -8.94 -10.39
C HIS A 33 -2.15 -8.70 -10.51
N ASN A 34 -1.72 -7.44 -10.65
CA ASN A 34 -0.33 -7.14 -10.99
C ASN A 34 0.43 -6.35 -9.92
N ILE A 35 -0.27 -5.73 -8.97
CA ILE A 35 0.36 -4.99 -7.87
C ILE A 35 0.21 -5.79 -6.59
N THR A 36 1.32 -6.01 -5.89
CA THR A 36 1.33 -6.74 -4.62
C THR A 36 1.17 -5.80 -3.42
N PHE A 37 1.91 -4.69 -3.43
CA PHE A 37 1.89 -3.74 -2.32
C PHE A 37 1.66 -2.31 -2.78
N LEU A 38 0.94 -1.56 -1.94
CA LEU A 38 0.84 -0.11 -2.00
C LEU A 38 1.55 0.46 -0.78
N VAL A 39 2.58 1.25 -1.02
CA VAL A 39 3.37 1.89 0.05
C VAL A 39 3.07 3.38 0.02
N HIS A 40 2.51 3.91 1.11
CA HIS A 40 2.23 5.34 1.23
C HIS A 40 3.30 6.03 2.05
N VAL A 41 3.94 7.02 1.46
CA VAL A 41 5.00 7.82 2.09
C VAL A 41 4.46 9.23 2.31
N THR A 42 4.64 9.73 3.53
CA THR A 42 4.22 11.09 3.92
C THR A 42 5.43 11.94 4.23
N LEU A 43 5.37 13.19 3.78
CA LEU A 43 6.34 14.22 4.15
C LEU A 43 5.78 15.05 5.30
N VAL A 44 6.54 15.12 6.39
CA VAL A 44 6.26 16.02 7.50
C VAL A 44 7.35 17.11 7.51
N ASP A 45 6.95 18.35 7.34
CA ASP A 45 7.86 19.47 7.27
C ASP A 45 7.57 20.45 8.42
N ASP A 46 8.42 20.42 9.44
CA ASP A 46 8.36 21.29 10.61
C ASP A 46 9.43 22.39 10.58
N THR A 47 10.08 22.61 9.44
CA THR A 47 11.16 23.60 9.31
C THR A 47 10.69 25.02 9.62
N TRP A 48 9.41 25.32 9.39
CA TRP A 48 8.81 26.63 9.68
C TRP A 48 8.82 26.98 11.18
N ARG A 49 8.99 26.00 12.07
CA ARG A 49 9.07 26.19 13.53
C ARG A 49 10.38 25.67 14.13
N GLY A 50 11.44 25.60 13.32
CA GLY A 50 12.76 25.16 13.76
C GLY A 50 12.92 23.63 13.84
N GLY A 51 11.95 22.88 13.38
CA GLY A 51 12.01 21.42 13.31
C GLY A 51 12.68 20.91 12.03
N THR A 52 12.43 19.66 11.71
CA THR A 52 13.03 18.95 10.58
C THR A 52 12.02 18.65 9.48
N ARG A 53 12.54 18.25 8.34
CA ARG A 53 11.78 17.75 7.20
C ARG A 53 12.03 16.25 7.10
N THR A 54 10.98 15.46 7.32
CA THR A 54 11.09 14.01 7.44
C THR A 54 10.08 13.32 6.53
N ARG A 55 10.55 12.33 5.77
CA ARG A 55 9.69 11.39 5.06
C ARG A 55 9.59 10.11 5.86
N HIS A 56 8.39 9.55 5.96
CA HIS A 56 8.20 8.26 6.60
C HIS A 56 7.09 7.48 5.90
N ILE A 57 7.14 6.16 6.05
CA ILE A 57 6.08 5.28 5.55
C ILE A 57 4.94 5.30 6.56
N THR A 58 3.76 5.76 6.14
CA THR A 58 2.57 5.82 6.98
C THR A 58 1.78 4.54 6.96
N GLU A 59 1.72 3.88 5.80
CA GLU A 59 1.02 2.60 5.67
C GLU A 59 1.57 1.79 4.52
N ILE A 60 1.45 0.48 4.65
CA ILE A 60 1.66 -0.47 3.57
C ILE A 60 0.42 -1.35 3.50
N ARG A 61 -0.21 -1.42 2.32
CA ARG A 61 -1.33 -2.32 2.06
C ARG A 61 -0.94 -3.37 1.05
N GLN A 62 -1.33 -4.59 1.32
CA GLN A 62 -1.17 -5.71 0.40
C GLN A 62 -2.44 -5.89 -0.40
N LEU A 63 -2.32 -6.05 -1.71
CA LEU A 63 -3.45 -6.43 -2.56
C LEU A 63 -3.57 -7.95 -2.53
N THR A 64 -4.78 -8.46 -2.25
CA THR A 64 -5.01 -9.89 -2.09
C THR A 64 -5.20 -10.63 -3.41
N GLY A 65 -5.35 -9.90 -4.51
CA GLY A 65 -5.71 -10.45 -5.82
C GLY A 65 -7.21 -10.55 -6.05
N ALA A 66 -8.02 -10.39 -5.00
CA ALA A 66 -9.47 -10.43 -5.09
C ALA A 66 -10.06 -9.05 -5.40
N LEU A 67 -11.28 -9.05 -5.91
CA LEU A 67 -12.09 -7.86 -6.15
C LEU A 67 -13.37 -7.95 -5.33
N GLU A 68 -13.81 -6.81 -4.81
CA GLU A 68 -15.09 -6.66 -4.11
C GLU A 68 -15.76 -5.41 -4.63
N ASN A 69 -16.98 -5.53 -5.13
CA ASN A 69 -17.70 -4.44 -5.80
C ASN A 69 -16.89 -3.78 -6.93
N GLY A 70 -16.10 -4.57 -7.65
CA GLY A 70 -15.27 -4.12 -8.75
C GLY A 70 -13.96 -3.45 -8.36
N ARG A 71 -13.66 -3.32 -7.06
CA ARG A 71 -12.43 -2.70 -6.55
C ARG A 71 -11.52 -3.75 -5.90
N PRO A 72 -10.19 -3.59 -6.00
CA PRO A 72 -9.26 -4.51 -5.35
C PRO A 72 -9.42 -4.53 -3.84
N VAL A 73 -9.40 -5.74 -3.27
CA VAL A 73 -9.39 -5.94 -1.83
C VAL A 73 -7.97 -5.77 -1.31
N THR A 74 -7.80 -4.96 -0.26
CA THR A 74 -6.51 -4.71 0.36
C THR A 74 -6.50 -5.16 1.81
N HIS A 75 -5.33 -5.58 2.29
CA HIS A 75 -5.05 -5.88 3.68
C HIS A 75 -4.03 -4.88 4.22
N LEU A 76 -4.34 -4.26 5.36
CA LEU A 76 -3.40 -3.34 6.01
C LEU A 76 -2.29 -4.16 6.67
N THR A 77 -1.10 -4.10 6.09
CA THR A 77 0.06 -4.87 6.55
C THR A 77 0.89 -4.08 7.57
N TYR A 78 0.97 -2.78 7.41
CA TYR A 78 1.77 -1.92 8.27
C TYR A 78 1.13 -0.54 8.40
N ALA A 79 1.17 0.03 9.58
CA ALA A 79 0.72 1.40 9.83
C ALA A 79 1.63 2.11 10.84
N ALA A 80 2.01 3.36 10.53
CA ALA A 80 2.73 4.26 11.41
C ALA A 80 2.22 5.68 11.16
N PRO A 81 1.21 6.14 11.90
CA PRO A 81 0.53 7.41 11.59
C PRO A 81 1.42 8.65 11.73
N THR A 82 2.49 8.59 12.53
CA THR A 82 3.45 9.70 12.68
C THR A 82 4.88 9.19 12.60
N PRO A 83 5.88 10.07 12.30
CA PRO A 83 7.28 9.64 12.21
C PRO A 83 7.84 9.08 13.53
N THR A 84 7.25 9.45 14.67
CA THR A 84 7.69 9.03 15.99
C THR A 84 6.84 7.88 16.56
N SER A 85 5.73 7.54 15.92
CA SER A 85 4.91 6.40 16.33
C SER A 85 5.60 5.09 16.00
N PRO A 86 5.57 4.11 16.92
CA PRO A 86 5.99 2.76 16.56
C PRO A 86 5.12 2.23 15.42
N GLY A 87 5.73 1.63 14.42
CA GLY A 87 4.99 0.96 13.37
C GLY A 87 4.35 -0.33 13.90
N VAL A 88 3.14 -0.61 13.42
CA VAL A 88 2.42 -1.84 13.77
C VAL A 88 2.29 -2.70 12.53
N PHE A 89 2.79 -3.93 12.61
CA PHE A 89 2.70 -4.92 11.55
C PHE A 89 1.50 -5.85 11.77
N HIS A 90 0.79 -6.09 10.67
CA HIS A 90 -0.28 -7.08 10.60
C HIS A 90 0.01 -8.01 9.41
N PRO A 91 1.02 -8.92 9.53
CA PRO A 91 1.41 -9.74 8.41
C PRO A 91 0.30 -10.71 7.99
N ASP A 92 0.16 -10.91 6.69
CA ASP A 92 -0.73 -11.92 6.14
C ASP A 92 -0.06 -13.30 6.29
N PRO A 93 -0.67 -14.25 7.03
CA PRO A 93 -0.06 -15.57 7.21
C PRO A 93 0.23 -16.32 5.92
N ALA A 94 -0.61 -16.16 4.89
CA ALA A 94 -0.39 -16.80 3.60
C ALA A 94 0.85 -16.26 2.90
N LEU A 95 1.06 -14.94 2.96
CA LEU A 95 2.26 -14.31 2.39
C LEU A 95 3.51 -14.71 3.16
N VAL A 96 3.45 -14.76 4.49
CA VAL A 96 4.57 -15.21 5.33
C VAL A 96 4.95 -16.65 4.99
N ALA A 97 3.98 -17.53 4.83
CA ALA A 97 4.22 -18.92 4.44
C ALA A 97 4.89 -19.02 3.07
N GLU A 98 4.47 -18.21 2.12
CA GLU A 98 5.08 -18.16 0.79
C GLU A 98 6.52 -17.64 0.84
N LEU A 99 6.74 -16.54 1.54
CA LEU A 99 8.07 -15.95 1.67
C LEU A 99 9.05 -16.84 2.41
N SER A 100 8.58 -17.70 3.32
CA SER A 100 9.43 -18.61 4.08
C SER A 100 10.16 -19.64 3.21
N HIS A 101 9.70 -19.88 1.99
CA HIS A 101 10.39 -20.71 1.02
C HIS A 101 11.69 -20.07 0.52
N TYR A 102 11.75 -18.74 0.53
CA TYR A 102 12.88 -17.96 0.01
C TYR A 102 13.74 -17.41 1.13
N GLU A 103 13.11 -17.02 2.25
CA GLU A 103 13.77 -16.45 3.43
C GLU A 103 13.14 -17.02 4.69
N PRO A 104 13.69 -18.14 5.24
CA PRO A 104 13.11 -18.79 6.42
C PRO A 104 13.02 -17.88 7.65
N GLU A 105 13.89 -16.86 7.76
CA GLU A 105 13.89 -15.94 8.90
C GLU A 105 12.67 -15.03 8.96
N VAL A 106 11.92 -14.91 7.88
CA VAL A 106 10.70 -14.07 7.85
C VAL A 106 9.68 -14.51 8.90
N THR A 107 9.67 -15.79 9.28
CA THR A 107 8.76 -16.32 10.31
C THR A 107 9.02 -15.74 11.69
N ARG A 108 10.18 -15.16 11.94
CA ARG A 108 10.52 -14.52 13.22
C ARG A 108 9.82 -13.18 13.41
N TRP A 109 9.25 -12.60 12.34
CA TRP A 109 8.63 -11.30 12.37
C TRP A 109 7.12 -11.35 12.69
N VAL A 110 6.58 -12.53 12.87
CA VAL A 110 5.15 -12.77 13.16
C VAL A 110 4.93 -13.30 14.59
#